data_92ebe92852252c60a206e6c5d953d51d
#
_entry.id   92ebe92852252c60a206e6c5d953d51d
#
_cell.length_a   1.000
_cell.length_b   1.000
_cell.length_c   1.000
_cell.angle_alpha   90.00
_cell.angle_beta   90.00
_cell.angle_gamma   90.00
#
_symmetry.space_group_name_H-M   'P 1'
#
loop_
_entity.id
_entity.type
_entity.pdbx_description
1 polymer ?
#
loop_
_entity_poly.entity_id
_entity_poly.type
_entity_poly.pdbx_seq_one_letter_code
_entity_poly.pdbx_strand_id
1 'polypeptide(L)'
;MPQRGEHNYSATVVWAGNSGEGTKHYRAFSRDHEITCGGKPAIAGSADPAFLGDSSRYNPEELLLSSLSACHMLWYLHLCADAGITVSSYEDNAEGCMIETKSGGGHFDKVTLKPIVSIGENDDSELATSLHQKAHSLCFIANSVNFEVACEPEIRRG
;
A
#
# COMPACT_ATOMS: atom_id res chain seq x y z
N MET A 1 5.09 -11.54 21.28
CA MET A 1 6.10 -10.60 20.75
C MET A 1 6.91 -11.31 19.70
N PRO A 2 6.93 -10.83 18.46
CA PRO A 2 7.90 -11.38 17.50
C PRO A 2 9.30 -11.12 18.02
N GLN A 3 10.14 -12.17 17.97
CA GLN A 3 11.55 -11.99 18.29
C GLN A 3 12.14 -10.96 17.32
N ARG A 4 13.01 -10.10 17.84
CA ARG A 4 13.81 -9.21 16.98
C ARG A 4 14.56 -10.08 15.98
N GLY A 5 14.20 -9.97 14.72
CA GLY A 5 14.75 -10.80 13.65
C GLY A 5 14.94 -10.00 12.38
N GLU A 6 15.80 -10.50 11.54
CA GLU A 6 16.02 -10.01 10.19
C GLU A 6 15.11 -10.80 9.24
N HIS A 7 14.38 -10.10 8.39
CA HIS A 7 13.50 -10.70 7.38
C HIS A 7 13.95 -10.22 5.99
N ASN A 8 14.24 -11.18 5.13
CA ASN A 8 14.75 -10.89 3.79
C ASN A 8 13.67 -11.18 2.74
N TYR A 9 13.54 -10.29 1.78
CA TYR A 9 12.57 -10.37 0.69
C TYR A 9 13.28 -10.24 -0.65
N SER A 10 12.71 -10.82 -1.70
CA SER A 10 13.21 -10.69 -3.06
C SER A 10 12.05 -10.54 -4.04
N ALA A 11 12.29 -9.77 -5.08
CA ALA A 11 11.36 -9.62 -6.19
C ALA A 11 12.16 -9.57 -7.50
N THR A 12 11.54 -10.08 -8.57
CA THR A 12 12.07 -9.97 -9.93
C THR A 12 11.12 -9.13 -10.76
N VAL A 13 11.65 -8.11 -11.42
CA VAL A 13 10.90 -7.24 -12.34
C VAL A 13 11.46 -7.41 -13.73
N VAL A 14 10.61 -7.81 -14.69
CA VAL A 14 10.99 -8.03 -16.07
C VAL A 14 10.19 -7.11 -16.97
N TRP A 15 10.88 -6.24 -17.70
CA TRP A 15 10.26 -5.38 -18.69
C TRP A 15 9.77 -6.21 -19.90
N ALA A 16 8.51 -6.02 -20.25
CA ALA A 16 7.82 -6.74 -21.33
C ALA A 16 7.36 -5.81 -22.48
N GLY A 17 7.83 -4.58 -22.48
CA GLY A 17 7.35 -3.53 -23.40
C GLY A 17 8.19 -3.31 -24.66
N ASN A 18 9.13 -4.20 -24.96
CA ASN A 18 9.96 -4.07 -26.18
C ASN A 18 9.15 -4.56 -27.40
N SER A 19 8.77 -3.63 -28.28
CA SER A 19 8.04 -3.92 -29.52
C SER A 19 8.95 -4.13 -30.74
N GLY A 20 10.27 -4.20 -30.53
CA GLY A 20 11.25 -4.47 -31.55
C GLY A 20 12.35 -3.41 -31.70
N GLU A 21 12.11 -2.18 -31.23
CA GLU A 21 13.05 -1.06 -31.29
C GLU A 21 13.66 -0.68 -29.95
N GLY A 22 13.29 -1.40 -28.87
CA GLY A 22 13.71 -1.06 -27.51
C GLY A 22 13.33 0.38 -27.16
N THR A 23 14.19 1.07 -26.46
CA THR A 23 13.98 2.46 -26.00
C THR A 23 14.48 3.50 -26.99
N LYS A 24 14.36 3.25 -28.29
CA LYS A 24 14.88 4.13 -29.34
C LYS A 24 14.33 5.55 -29.25
N HIS A 25 13.07 5.70 -28.87
CA HIS A 25 12.47 6.98 -28.49
C HIS A 25 11.33 6.73 -27.51
N TYR A 26 10.86 7.79 -26.86
CA TYR A 26 9.91 7.73 -25.73
C TYR A 26 8.59 6.98 -26.05
N ARG A 27 8.14 7.02 -27.30
CA ARG A 27 6.91 6.35 -27.74
C ARG A 27 7.13 4.99 -28.40
N ALA A 28 8.39 4.53 -28.51
CA ALA A 28 8.73 3.28 -29.21
C ALA A 28 8.45 2.02 -28.39
N PHE A 29 8.14 2.14 -27.10
CA PHE A 29 8.02 1.01 -26.20
C PHE A 29 6.86 1.19 -25.22
N SER A 30 6.31 0.10 -24.73
CA SER A 30 5.35 0.14 -23.61
C SER A 30 6.08 0.08 -22.27
N ARG A 31 5.39 0.46 -21.20
CA ARG A 31 5.87 0.44 -19.81
C ARG A 31 5.50 -0.85 -19.09
N ASP A 32 4.94 -1.79 -19.83
CA ASP A 32 4.49 -3.07 -19.28
C ASP A 32 5.66 -3.89 -18.76
N HIS A 33 5.43 -4.47 -17.59
CA HIS A 33 6.39 -5.34 -16.93
C HIS A 33 5.66 -6.37 -16.06
N GLU A 34 6.37 -7.42 -15.69
CA GLU A 34 5.87 -8.45 -14.80
C GLU A 34 6.69 -8.44 -13.51
N ILE A 35 6.00 -8.47 -12.37
CA ILE A 35 6.62 -8.53 -11.04
C ILE A 35 6.34 -9.90 -10.46
N THR A 36 7.39 -10.60 -10.04
CA THR A 36 7.26 -11.91 -9.39
C THR A 36 8.00 -11.93 -8.06
N CYS A 37 7.41 -12.59 -7.07
CA CYS A 37 8.00 -12.79 -5.75
C CYS A 37 7.94 -14.28 -5.43
N GLY A 38 9.05 -14.99 -5.65
CA GLY A 38 9.09 -16.45 -5.50
C GLY A 38 8.13 -17.14 -6.48
N GLY A 39 7.47 -18.20 -6.04
CA GLY A 39 6.52 -18.97 -6.87
C GLY A 39 5.08 -18.42 -6.90
N LYS A 40 4.88 -17.16 -6.51
CA LYS A 40 3.55 -16.55 -6.49
C LYS A 40 3.10 -16.12 -7.89
N PRO A 41 1.78 -15.91 -8.10
CA PRO A 41 1.28 -15.35 -9.34
C PRO A 41 1.92 -13.99 -9.65
N ALA A 42 2.23 -13.75 -10.92
CA ALA A 42 2.81 -12.49 -11.35
C ALA A 42 1.84 -11.32 -11.20
N ILE A 43 2.37 -10.16 -10.85
CA ILE A 43 1.64 -8.91 -10.87
C ILE A 43 1.93 -8.21 -12.20
N ALA A 44 0.87 -7.93 -12.95
CA ALA A 44 0.96 -7.18 -14.19
C ALA A 44 1.13 -5.69 -13.87
N GLY A 45 2.29 -5.14 -14.18
CA GLY A 45 2.64 -3.74 -13.90
C GLY A 45 2.83 -2.91 -15.16
N SER A 46 2.65 -1.61 -15.02
CA SER A 46 2.97 -0.59 -16.02
C SER A 46 3.22 0.74 -15.32
N ALA A 47 3.29 1.83 -16.06
CA ALA A 47 3.37 3.17 -15.49
C ALA A 47 1.97 3.80 -15.38
N ASP A 48 1.89 4.94 -14.69
CA ASP A 48 0.72 5.80 -14.75
C ASP A 48 0.43 6.19 -16.20
N PRO A 49 -0.86 6.28 -16.62
CA PRO A 49 -1.22 6.71 -17.96
C PRO A 49 -0.62 8.07 -18.38
N ALA A 50 -0.38 8.98 -17.42
CA ALA A 50 0.31 10.24 -17.67
C ALA A 50 1.73 10.05 -18.21
N PHE A 51 2.35 8.89 -17.96
CA PHE A 51 3.67 8.51 -18.44
C PHE A 51 3.59 7.40 -19.51
N LEU A 52 2.52 7.37 -20.29
CA LEU A 52 2.24 6.39 -21.33
C LEU A 52 2.10 4.94 -20.82
N GLY A 53 1.66 4.78 -19.59
CA GLY A 53 1.36 3.48 -19.01
C GLY A 53 0.00 2.93 -19.44
N ASP A 54 -0.20 1.65 -19.17
CA ASP A 54 -1.47 0.93 -19.37
C ASP A 54 -2.31 1.01 -18.09
N SER A 55 -3.46 1.65 -18.15
CA SER A 55 -4.36 1.83 -16.99
C SER A 55 -5.01 0.53 -16.50
N SER A 56 -4.92 -0.57 -17.24
CA SER A 56 -5.41 -1.88 -16.82
C SER A 56 -4.39 -2.66 -15.97
N ARG A 57 -3.19 -2.14 -15.81
CA ARG A 57 -2.10 -2.75 -15.05
C ARG A 57 -1.77 -1.87 -13.83
N TYR A 58 -1.17 -2.46 -12.82
CA TYR A 58 -0.79 -1.73 -11.60
C TYR A 58 0.45 -0.88 -11.84
N ASN A 59 0.42 0.37 -11.39
CA ASN A 59 1.62 1.22 -11.39
C ASN A 59 2.34 1.17 -10.01
N PRO A 60 3.60 1.62 -9.93
CA PRO A 60 4.36 1.59 -8.68
C PRO A 60 3.72 2.39 -7.55
N GLU A 61 3.05 3.48 -7.87
CA GLU A 61 2.40 4.36 -6.89
C GLU A 61 1.22 3.65 -6.22
N GLU A 62 0.41 2.94 -7.01
CA GLU A 62 -0.68 2.12 -6.49
C GLU A 62 -0.17 0.96 -5.63
N LEU A 63 0.94 0.34 -6.01
CA LEU A 63 1.57 -0.74 -5.24
C LEU A 63 2.10 -0.24 -3.89
N LEU A 64 2.74 0.92 -3.86
CA LEU A 64 3.22 1.54 -2.62
C LEU A 64 2.05 1.90 -1.70
N LEU A 65 1.02 2.54 -2.24
CA LEU A 65 -0.19 2.88 -1.50
C LEU A 65 -0.87 1.64 -0.92
N SER A 66 -1.02 0.59 -1.73
CA SER A 66 -1.61 -0.67 -1.31
C SER A 66 -0.79 -1.35 -0.20
N SER A 67 0.53 -1.28 -0.27
CA SER A 67 1.40 -1.86 0.75
C SER A 67 1.27 -1.14 2.11
N LEU A 68 1.14 0.18 2.09
CA LEU A 68 0.88 0.97 3.30
C LEU A 68 -0.45 0.61 3.94
N SER A 69 -1.51 0.54 3.13
CA SER A 69 -2.85 0.17 3.60
C SER A 69 -2.88 -1.25 4.17
N ALA A 70 -2.33 -2.22 3.45
CA ALA A 70 -2.30 -3.62 3.88
C ALA A 70 -1.48 -3.82 5.17
N CYS A 71 -0.32 -3.18 5.28
CA CYS A 71 0.53 -3.30 6.47
C CYS A 71 -0.16 -2.72 7.71
N HIS A 72 -0.80 -1.56 7.57
CA HIS A 72 -1.58 -0.96 8.65
C HIS A 72 -2.74 -1.87 9.09
N MET A 73 -3.50 -2.42 8.13
CA MET A 73 -4.57 -3.36 8.40
C MET A 73 -4.08 -4.56 9.21
N LEU A 74 -3.01 -5.19 8.80
CA LEU A 74 -2.47 -6.39 9.47
C LEU A 74 -2.06 -6.09 10.90
N TRP A 75 -1.41 -4.97 11.16
CA TRP A 75 -1.09 -4.54 12.52
C TRP A 75 -2.33 -4.22 13.33
N TYR A 76 -3.29 -3.52 12.75
CA TYR A 76 -4.54 -3.17 13.43
C TYR A 76 -5.32 -4.42 13.83
N LEU A 77 -5.50 -5.38 12.94
CA LEU A 77 -6.18 -6.64 13.23
C LEU A 77 -5.50 -7.42 14.35
N HIS A 78 -4.16 -7.47 14.34
CA HIS A 78 -3.38 -8.09 15.41
C HIS A 78 -3.62 -7.39 16.76
N LEU A 79 -3.56 -6.07 16.80
CA LEU A 79 -3.78 -5.29 18.02
C LEU A 79 -5.20 -5.43 18.54
N CYS A 80 -6.20 -5.47 17.66
CA CYS A 80 -7.58 -5.73 18.05
C CYS A 80 -7.75 -7.11 18.70
N ALA A 81 -7.15 -8.14 18.09
CA ALA A 81 -7.18 -9.49 18.65
C ALA A 81 -6.57 -9.54 20.05
N ASP A 82 -5.41 -8.91 20.24
CA ASP A 82 -4.75 -8.84 21.54
C ASP A 82 -5.55 -8.05 22.59
N ALA A 83 -6.30 -7.05 22.16
CA ALA A 83 -7.14 -6.22 23.04
C ALA A 83 -8.54 -6.79 23.29
N GLY A 84 -8.87 -7.94 22.71
CA GLY A 84 -10.18 -8.57 22.85
C GLY A 84 -11.29 -7.89 22.05
N ILE A 85 -10.95 -7.13 21.01
CA ILE A 85 -11.90 -6.51 20.08
C ILE A 85 -12.11 -7.45 18.89
N THR A 86 -13.37 -7.75 18.59
CA THR A 86 -13.74 -8.62 17.47
C THR A 86 -14.03 -7.78 16.23
N VAL A 87 -13.12 -7.79 15.29
CA VAL A 87 -13.31 -7.16 13.98
C VAL A 87 -13.99 -8.16 13.04
N SER A 88 -15.13 -7.79 12.49
CA SER A 88 -15.88 -8.62 11.54
C SER A 88 -15.69 -8.20 10.08
N SER A 89 -15.34 -6.94 9.83
CA SER A 89 -15.00 -6.45 8.50
C SER A 89 -14.02 -5.28 8.57
N TYR A 90 -13.22 -5.14 7.54
CA TYR A 90 -12.26 -4.06 7.38
C TYR A 90 -12.17 -3.71 5.90
N GLU A 91 -12.34 -2.44 5.58
CA GLU A 91 -12.15 -1.91 4.23
C GLU A 91 -11.44 -0.56 4.33
N ASP A 92 -10.41 -0.37 3.56
CA ASP A 92 -9.67 0.89 3.51
C ASP A 92 -9.71 1.47 2.09
N ASN A 93 -10.30 2.64 1.95
CA ASN A 93 -10.29 3.42 0.72
C ASN A 93 -9.16 4.45 0.79
N ALA A 94 -7.94 3.97 0.81
CA ALA A 94 -6.73 4.77 0.93
C ALA A 94 -6.52 5.70 -0.26
N GLU A 95 -6.04 6.90 0.03
CA GLU A 95 -5.74 7.93 -0.98
C GLU A 95 -4.31 8.41 -0.82
N GLY A 96 -3.65 8.68 -1.94
CA GLY A 96 -2.30 9.24 -1.97
C GLY A 96 -2.20 10.34 -3.02
N CYS A 97 -1.34 11.31 -2.76
CA CYS A 97 -1.04 12.39 -3.70
C CYS A 97 0.46 12.41 -3.98
N MET A 98 0.83 12.28 -5.25
CA MET A 98 2.20 12.44 -5.73
C MET A 98 2.36 13.80 -6.39
N ILE A 99 3.47 14.46 -6.13
CA ILE A 99 3.81 15.77 -6.69
C ILE A 99 5.04 15.62 -7.58
N GLU A 100 4.94 16.11 -8.81
CA GLU A 100 6.09 16.26 -9.70
C GLU A 100 6.87 17.53 -9.35
N THR A 101 8.19 17.44 -9.41
CA THR A 101 9.09 18.58 -9.19
C THR A 101 9.59 19.14 -10.51
N LYS A 102 10.07 20.39 -10.48
CA LYS A 102 10.63 21.07 -11.67
C LYS A 102 11.82 20.35 -12.30
N SER A 103 12.49 19.49 -11.54
CA SER A 103 13.61 18.68 -12.02
C SER A 103 13.19 17.45 -12.82
N GLY A 104 11.89 17.17 -12.93
CA GLY A 104 11.35 16.01 -13.62
C GLY A 104 11.18 14.77 -12.77
N GLY A 105 11.57 14.81 -11.48
CA GLY A 105 11.26 13.81 -10.48
C GLY A 105 9.97 14.12 -9.73
N GLY A 106 9.79 13.45 -8.61
CA GLY A 106 8.63 13.67 -7.76
C GLY A 106 8.66 12.79 -6.51
N HIS A 107 7.66 12.95 -5.68
CA HIS A 107 7.50 12.18 -4.45
C HIS A 107 6.06 12.21 -3.98
N PHE A 108 5.68 11.26 -3.15
CA PHE A 108 4.41 11.38 -2.42
C PHE A 108 4.48 12.54 -1.44
N ASP A 109 3.46 13.37 -1.45
CA ASP A 109 3.26 14.44 -0.49
C ASP A 109 2.60 13.91 0.78
N LYS A 110 1.54 13.13 0.60
CA LYS A 110 0.75 12.58 1.69
C LYS A 110 0.00 11.32 1.25
N VAL A 111 -0.14 10.38 2.16
CA VAL A 111 -1.08 9.27 2.08
C VAL A 111 -2.08 9.37 3.22
N THR A 112 -3.36 9.16 2.94
CA THR A 112 -4.42 9.10 3.95
C THR A 112 -5.12 7.75 3.88
N LEU A 113 -5.00 6.97 4.94
CA LEU A 113 -5.76 5.73 5.12
C LEU A 113 -7.15 6.07 5.67
N LYS A 114 -8.18 5.43 5.14
CA LYS A 114 -9.59 5.69 5.52
C LYS A 114 -10.29 4.36 5.84
N PRO A 115 -9.82 3.62 6.86
CA PRO A 115 -10.39 2.33 7.16
C PRO A 115 -11.80 2.45 7.76
N ILE A 116 -12.69 1.61 7.27
CA ILE A 116 -14.04 1.41 7.80
C ILE A 116 -14.03 0.04 8.45
N VAL A 117 -14.21 0.00 9.77
CA VAL A 117 -14.05 -1.20 10.56
C VAL A 117 -15.34 -1.51 11.31
N SER A 118 -15.86 -2.72 11.14
CA SER A 118 -16.99 -3.22 11.93
C SER A 118 -16.49 -4.06 13.10
N ILE A 119 -16.92 -3.71 14.30
CA ILE A 119 -16.58 -4.40 15.54
C ILE A 119 -17.83 -4.97 16.23
N GLY A 120 -17.65 -5.84 17.21
CA GLY A 120 -18.75 -6.39 18.02
C GLY A 120 -19.54 -5.28 18.73
N GLU A 121 -20.85 -5.51 18.92
CA GLU A 121 -21.75 -4.51 19.51
C GLU A 121 -21.32 -4.04 20.91
N ASN A 122 -20.71 -4.93 21.68
CA ASN A 122 -20.28 -4.65 23.05
C ASN A 122 -18.80 -4.27 23.16
N ASP A 123 -18.10 -4.21 22.04
CA ASP A 123 -16.69 -3.83 22.03
C ASP A 123 -16.51 -2.33 22.25
N ASP A 124 -15.36 -1.97 22.81
CA ASP A 124 -15.01 -0.58 23.10
C ASP A 124 -14.58 0.15 21.81
N SER A 125 -15.44 1.03 21.31
CA SER A 125 -15.18 1.77 20.08
C SER A 125 -14.09 2.85 20.24
N GLU A 126 -13.89 3.39 21.42
CA GLU A 126 -12.80 4.35 21.69
C GLU A 126 -11.46 3.64 21.66
N LEU A 127 -11.37 2.47 22.29
CA LEU A 127 -10.20 1.63 22.21
C LEU A 127 -9.92 1.20 20.78
N ALA A 128 -10.93 0.73 20.05
CA ALA A 128 -10.81 0.36 18.65
C ALA A 128 -10.26 1.50 17.78
N THR A 129 -10.71 2.73 18.01
CA THR A 129 -10.21 3.92 17.33
C THR A 129 -8.76 4.20 17.69
N SER A 130 -8.40 4.15 18.97
CA SER A 130 -7.04 4.44 19.46
C SER A 130 -5.99 3.45 18.95
N LEU A 131 -6.38 2.20 18.67
CA LEU A 131 -5.47 1.18 18.16
C LEU A 131 -4.94 1.49 16.76
N HIS A 132 -5.61 2.33 15.98
CA HIS A 132 -5.08 2.80 14.70
C HIS A 132 -3.78 3.61 14.85
N GLN A 133 -3.68 4.43 15.88
CA GLN A 133 -2.46 5.18 16.15
C GLN A 133 -1.30 4.26 16.52
N LYS A 134 -1.56 3.23 17.31
CA LYS A 134 -0.58 2.23 17.66
C LYS A 134 -0.16 1.39 16.44
N ALA A 135 -1.12 1.00 15.60
CA ALA A 135 -0.84 0.30 14.35
C ALA A 135 0.06 1.12 13.43
N HIS A 136 -0.20 2.43 13.32
CA HIS A 136 0.65 3.34 12.53
C HIS A 136 2.09 3.35 13.07
N SER A 137 2.29 3.43 14.36
CA SER A 137 3.64 3.44 14.97
C SER A 137 4.42 2.14 14.76
N LEU A 138 3.73 1.02 14.57
CA LEU A 138 4.31 -0.30 14.38
C LEU A 138 4.39 -0.73 12.90
N CYS A 139 3.71 -0.02 12.01
CA CYS A 139 3.65 -0.37 10.60
C CYS A 139 5.03 -0.28 9.94
N PHE A 140 5.57 -1.42 9.49
CA PHE A 140 6.90 -1.48 8.88
C PHE A 140 7.01 -0.60 7.65
N ILE A 141 5.98 -0.58 6.81
CA ILE A 141 6.00 0.21 5.57
C ILE A 141 5.90 1.71 5.88
N ALA A 142 5.03 2.13 6.81
CA ALA A 142 4.94 3.52 7.22
C ALA A 142 6.26 4.03 7.85
N ASN A 143 6.97 3.17 8.59
CA ASN A 143 8.29 3.48 9.14
C ASN A 143 9.42 3.52 8.09
N SER A 144 9.13 3.13 6.85
CA SER A 144 10.11 3.05 5.76
C SER A 144 9.93 4.13 4.70
N VAL A 145 8.97 5.02 4.87
CA VAL A 145 8.71 6.15 3.95
C VAL A 145 8.99 7.48 4.64
N ASN A 146 9.23 8.53 3.85
CA ASN A 146 9.61 9.85 4.36
C ASN A 146 8.52 10.92 4.18
N PHE A 147 7.30 10.51 3.91
CA PHE A 147 6.14 11.38 3.80
C PHE A 147 5.10 11.05 4.88
N GLU A 148 4.15 11.95 5.10
CA GLU A 148 3.08 11.76 6.07
C GLU A 148 2.12 10.64 5.65
N VAL A 149 1.84 9.73 6.57
CA VAL A 149 0.79 8.71 6.46
C VAL A 149 -0.25 8.99 7.53
N ALA A 150 -1.35 9.63 7.17
CA ALA A 150 -2.46 9.91 8.05
C ALA A 150 -3.47 8.76 8.05
N CYS A 151 -4.27 8.65 9.10
CA CYS A 151 -5.35 7.69 9.22
C CYS A 151 -6.62 8.37 9.73
N GLU A 152 -7.71 8.23 8.99
CA GLU A 152 -9.03 8.76 9.32
C GLU A 152 -10.03 7.59 9.43
N PRO A 153 -10.02 6.86 10.57
CA PRO A 153 -10.82 5.66 10.72
C PRO A 153 -12.29 5.95 11.00
N GLU A 154 -13.16 5.07 10.54
CA GLU A 154 -14.56 4.99 10.91
C GLU A 154 -14.83 3.65 11.58
N ILE A 155 -15.33 3.66 12.81
CA ILE A 155 -15.70 2.45 13.55
C ILE A 155 -17.21 2.27 13.52
N ARG A 156 -17.67 1.11 13.09
CA ARG A 156 -19.07 0.70 13.06
C ARG A 156 -19.30 -0.46 13.99
N ARG A 157 -20.50 -0.57 14.52
CA ARG A 157 -20.93 -1.70 15.33
C ARG A 157 -21.90 -2.59 14.57
N GLY A 158 -21.79 -3.87 14.79
CA GLY A 158 -22.71 -4.83 14.21
C GLY A 158 -22.08 -5.98 13.47
#